data_6495eca8aadae9a4b024f03a868e1e40
#
_entry.id   6495eca8aadae9a4b024f03a868e1e40
#
_cell.length_a   1.000
_cell.length_b   1.000
_cell.length_c   1.000
_cell.angle_alpha   90.00
_cell.angle_beta   90.00
_cell.angle_gamma   90.00
#
_symmetry.space_group_name_H-M   'P 1'
#
loop_
_entity.id
_entity.type
_entity.pdbx_description
1 polymer ?
#
loop_
_entity_poly.entity_id
_entity_poly.type
_entity_poly.pdbx_seq_one_letter_code
_entity_poly.pdbx_strand_id
1 'polypeptide(L)' 'MPKGSGPAAIEKRIDRLKAVRKRLGWSEEVCAYHLGVTYSTVNRWEQGKSLPKSRLVLDAIDRFLARYQKEQPERG' A
#
# COMPACT_ATOMS: atom_id res chain seq x y z
N MET A 1 21.04 -8.41 2.45
CA MET A 1 19.96 -8.95 2.26
C MET A 1 18.86 -8.11 1.90
N PRO A 2 18.30 -8.25 0.87
CA PRO A 2 17.29 -7.36 0.42
C PRO A 2 16.05 -7.57 1.15
N LYS A 3 15.88 -6.92 2.17
CA LYS A 3 14.75 -6.98 2.78
C LYS A 3 13.72 -6.34 2.13
N GLY A 4 12.69 -6.49 1.92
CA GLY A 4 11.65 -5.78 1.27
C GLY A 4 11.26 -6.37 -0.03
N SER A 5 11.91 -7.40 -0.49
CA SER A 5 11.57 -7.97 -1.73
C SER A 5 10.88 -9.27 -1.62
N GLY A 6 10.77 -9.87 -0.48
CA GLY A 6 10.13 -11.16 -0.37
C GLY A 6 8.63 -11.02 -0.24
N PRO A 7 7.89 -12.11 -0.40
CA PRO A 7 6.44 -12.06 -0.30
C PRO A 7 5.95 -11.57 1.05
N ALA A 8 6.60 -11.97 2.12
CA ALA A 8 6.18 -11.53 3.43
C ALA A 8 6.35 -10.03 3.60
N ALA A 9 7.43 -9.48 3.06
CA ALA A 9 7.66 -8.06 3.15
C ALA A 9 6.67 -7.29 2.31
N ILE A 10 6.28 -7.85 1.17
CA ILE A 10 5.31 -7.22 0.31
C ILE A 10 3.93 -7.27 0.98
N GLU A 11 3.60 -8.37 1.60
CA GLU A 11 2.33 -8.48 2.29
C GLU A 11 2.23 -7.47 3.42
N LYS A 12 3.33 -7.21 4.11
CA LYS A 12 3.31 -6.21 5.15
C LYS A 12 3.06 -4.84 4.58
N ARG A 13 3.58 -4.54 3.41
CA ARG A 13 3.31 -3.27 2.78
C ARG A 13 1.84 -3.14 2.46
N ILE A 14 1.22 -4.23 2.00
CA ILE A 14 -0.20 -4.18 1.67
C ILE A 14 -1.03 -4.00 2.94
N ASP A 15 -0.63 -4.64 4.02
CA ASP A 15 -1.34 -4.47 5.29
C ASP A 15 -1.26 -3.03 5.76
N ARG A 16 -0.10 -2.39 5.62
CA ARG A 16 0.05 -1.01 6.00
C ARG A 16 -0.75 -0.10 5.09
N LEU A 17 -0.75 -0.41 3.81
CA LEU A 17 -1.49 0.37 2.83
C LEU A 17 -2.97 0.35 3.19
N LYS A 18 -3.48 -0.82 3.52
CA LYS A 18 -4.87 -0.96 3.87
C LYS A 18 -5.19 -0.18 5.14
N ALA A 19 -4.31 -0.25 6.13
CA ALA A 19 -4.53 0.45 7.38
C ALA A 19 -4.53 1.96 7.18
N VAL A 20 -3.60 2.47 6.37
CA VAL A 20 -3.53 3.89 6.09
C VAL A 20 -4.76 4.34 5.31
N ARG A 21 -5.16 3.54 4.33
CA ARG A 21 -6.33 3.86 3.54
C ARG A 21 -7.56 4.00 4.43
N LYS A 22 -7.75 3.05 5.33
CA LYS A 22 -8.90 3.09 6.22
C LYS A 22 -8.83 4.26 7.18
N ARG A 23 -7.65 4.58 7.66
CA ARG A 23 -7.50 5.69 8.55
C ARG A 23 -7.83 7.01 7.86
N LEU A 24 -7.48 7.13 6.59
CA LEU A 24 -7.78 8.32 5.83
C LEU A 24 -9.23 8.39 5.38
N GLY A 25 -9.96 7.30 5.56
CA GLY A 25 -11.35 7.27 5.12
C GLY A 25 -11.48 7.12 3.61
N TRP A 26 -10.47 6.60 2.95
CA TRP A 26 -10.49 6.47 1.50
C TRP A 26 -11.02 5.11 1.07
N SER A 27 -11.72 5.07 -0.06
CA SER A 27 -12.15 3.82 -0.61
C SER A 27 -10.96 3.19 -1.35
N GLU A 28 -11.09 1.94 -1.73
CA GLU A 28 -10.07 1.30 -2.53
C GLU A 28 -9.88 2.03 -3.85
N GLU A 29 -10.94 2.58 -4.38
CA GLU A 29 -10.88 3.30 -5.63
C GLU A 29 -10.04 4.56 -5.50
N VAL A 30 -10.22 5.30 -4.44
CA VAL A 30 -9.45 6.52 -4.21
C VAL A 30 -7.98 6.17 -4.01
N CYS A 31 -7.72 5.12 -3.24
CA CYS A 31 -6.37 4.67 -3.02
C CYS A 31 -5.71 4.27 -4.35
N ALA A 32 -6.43 3.54 -5.18
CA ALA A 32 -5.89 3.13 -6.47
C ALA A 32 -5.53 4.33 -7.33
N TYR A 33 -6.36 5.34 -7.29
CA TYR A 33 -6.11 6.55 -8.05
C TYR A 33 -4.78 7.18 -7.60
N HIS A 34 -4.57 7.26 -6.32
CA HIS A 34 -3.35 7.86 -5.80
C HIS A 34 -2.10 7.01 -6.08
N LEU A 35 -2.28 5.73 -6.26
CA LEU A 35 -1.16 4.86 -6.56
C LEU A 35 -0.92 4.70 -8.06
N GLY A 36 -1.88 5.13 -8.86
CA GLY A 36 -1.73 4.97 -10.31
C GLY A 36 -2.05 3.58 -10.80
N VAL A 37 -2.90 2.85 -10.07
CA VAL A 37 -3.30 1.51 -10.49
C VAL A 37 -4.82 1.45 -10.53
N THR A 38 -5.38 0.32 -10.94
CA THR A 38 -6.83 0.22 -11.02
C THR A 38 -7.41 -0.24 -9.70
N TYR A 39 -8.70 0.00 -9.53
CA TYR A 39 -9.42 -0.44 -8.35
C TYR A 39 -9.30 -1.95 -8.19
N SER A 40 -9.46 -2.68 -9.28
CA SER A 40 -9.37 -4.14 -9.21
C SER A 40 -8.05 -4.60 -8.67
N THR A 41 -6.99 -3.90 -9.00
CA THR A 41 -5.67 -4.25 -8.54
C THR A 41 -5.58 -4.10 -7.02
N VAL A 42 -6.03 -2.98 -6.50
CA VAL A 42 -5.98 -2.75 -5.06
C VAL A 42 -6.87 -3.77 -4.35
N ASN A 43 -8.03 -4.03 -4.92
CA ASN A 43 -8.97 -4.98 -4.34
C ASN A 43 -8.36 -6.37 -4.24
N ARG A 44 -7.67 -6.83 -5.25
CA ARG A 44 -7.03 -8.12 -5.21
C ARG A 44 -5.92 -8.19 -4.21
N TRP A 45 -5.16 -7.11 -4.08
CA TRP A 45 -4.09 -7.08 -3.08
C TRP A 45 -4.68 -7.21 -1.68
N GLU A 46 -5.75 -6.47 -1.41
CA GLU A 46 -6.32 -6.47 -0.07
C GLU A 46 -6.99 -7.79 0.25
N GLN A 47 -7.41 -8.53 -0.76
CA GLN A 47 -8.00 -9.83 -0.54
C GLN A 47 -6.98 -10.94 -0.52
N GLY A 48 -5.73 -10.61 -0.73
CA GLY A 48 -4.70 -11.63 -0.72
C GLY A 48 -4.64 -12.47 -1.99
N LYS A 49 -5.32 -12.02 -3.05
CA LYS A 49 -5.33 -12.79 -4.27
C LYS A 49 -4.14 -12.56 -5.16
N SER A 50 -3.47 -11.46 -4.99
CA SER A 50 -2.26 -11.21 -5.73
C SER A 50 -1.44 -10.21 -4.97
N LEU A 51 -0.17 -10.09 -5.33
CA LEU A 51 0.73 -9.14 -4.70
C LEU A 51 1.40 -8.33 -5.79
N PRO A 52 1.74 -7.08 -5.50
CA PRO A 52 2.44 -6.27 -6.49
C PRO A 52 3.81 -6.87 -6.75
N LYS A 53 4.22 -6.93 -8.00
CA LYS A 53 5.51 -7.44 -8.36
C LYS A 53 6.36 -6.44 -9.08
N SER A 54 5.76 -5.44 -9.66
CA SER A 54 6.50 -4.43 -10.39
C SER A 54 7.24 -3.52 -9.44
N ARG A 55 8.52 -3.24 -9.77
CA ARG A 55 9.29 -2.35 -8.97
C ARG A 55 8.66 -0.98 -8.94
N LEU A 56 8.08 -0.54 -10.04
CA LEU A 56 7.45 0.76 -10.09
C LEU A 56 6.27 0.83 -9.15
N VAL A 57 5.51 -0.23 -9.08
CA VAL A 57 4.35 -0.25 -8.21
C VAL A 57 4.78 -0.32 -6.75
N LEU A 58 5.80 -1.11 -6.45
CA LEU A 58 6.30 -1.19 -5.09
C LEU A 58 6.83 0.15 -4.63
N ASP A 59 7.52 0.86 -5.52
CA ASP A 59 8.03 2.18 -5.19
C ASP A 59 6.87 3.16 -4.96
N ALA A 60 5.81 3.04 -5.72
CA ALA A 60 4.65 3.91 -5.55
C ALA A 60 4.02 3.67 -4.19
N ILE A 61 3.93 2.41 -3.78
CA ILE A 61 3.39 2.07 -2.48
C ILE A 61 4.28 2.64 -1.38
N ASP A 62 5.57 2.51 -1.52
CA ASP A 62 6.49 3.00 -0.51
C ASP A 62 6.42 4.52 -0.39
N ARG A 63 6.27 5.23 -1.50
CA ARG A 63 6.13 6.65 -1.45
C ARG A 63 4.81 7.05 -0.80
N PHE A 64 3.76 6.31 -1.11
CA PHE A 64 2.46 6.57 -0.53
C PHE A 64 2.55 6.40 0.99
N LEU A 65 3.15 5.32 1.44
CA LEU A 65 3.27 5.07 2.86
C LEU A 65 4.14 6.12 3.53
N ALA A 66 5.22 6.52 2.90
CA ALA A 66 6.08 7.54 3.47
C ALA A 66 5.34 8.85 3.62
N ARG A 67 4.48 9.15 2.67
CA ARG A 67 3.77 10.41 2.72
C ARG A 67 2.65 10.40 3.75
N TYR A 68 1.85 9.37 3.80
CA TYR A 68 0.67 9.38 4.64
C TYR A 68 0.85 8.69 5.99
N GLN A 69 1.77 7.76 6.08
CA GLN A 69 2.00 7.11 7.33
C GLN A 69 2.70 7.99 8.29
N LYS A 70 3.56 8.91 7.83
CA LYS A 70 4.23 9.76 8.71
C LYS A 70 3.33 10.78 9.30
N GLU A 71 2.16 10.96 8.87
CA GLU A 71 1.30 11.93 9.46
C GLU A 71 0.59 11.39 10.65
N GLN A 72 0.96 10.27 11.18
CA GLN A 72 0.35 9.77 12.32
C GLN A 72 0.61 10.64 13.46
N PRO A 73 -0.34 11.03 14.18
CA PRO A 73 -0.16 11.98 15.23
C PRO A 73 0.36 11.40 16.46
N GLU A 74 0.69 10.26 16.46
CA GLU A 74 1.07 9.74 17.59
C GLU A 74 2.16 10.29 18.17
N ARG A 75 2.83 10.88 17.63
CA ARG A 75 3.90 11.34 18.11
C ARG A 75 3.58 12.10 18.99
N GLY A 76 2.89 12.26 19.07
CA GLY A 76 2.58 13.12 20.03
C GLY A 76 3.19 13.43 20.80
#